data_62b2c626428dff450e6dd1869666af37
#
_entry.id   62b2c626428dff450e6dd1869666af37
#
_cell.length_a   1.000
_cell.length_b   1.000
_cell.length_c   1.000
_cell.angle_alpha   90.00
_cell.angle_beta   90.00
_cell.angle_gamma   90.00
#
_symmetry.space_group_name_H-M   'P 1'
#
loop_
_entity.id
_entity.type
_entity.pdbx_description
1 polymer ?
#
loop_
_entity_poly.entity_id
_entity_poly.type
_entity_poly.pdbx_seq_one_letter_code
_entity_poly.pdbx_strand_id
1 'polypeptide(L)'
;LRQEVADLDVRDWRRVLPPVAVIRPGRSTHVVFTVLRPLLEQVDWLVTLEDGGERRGSIRLAELPVHGERHIGELCYCRLGFDLPGDLPLGYHALTLYAGSGVELGHCRLIVVPQRCYEPDVISRGERLWGLAIQLYSLRSVRNWGIGDFTDLRELMPAAAARGVDIVGLNPLHALFPADAALHSPYSPASRDFLNVIYIDPEAIPEFAQCQEAVAMVGGERFQADLAALRETRLVDYEGVGRCKHAVLRLVHRAFEAVASEGRRQDFESFITSKGQALERLSLFYALQARFTSEGVPGGWQAWPEDYRDPDGPSARSYAEAHREELRYHQFLQWVAAEQLAAAEAVAREAGMRVGIYRDLAVGVNGGGADAWSDPDLYVSGASVGAPPDPLALAGQDWGIPPMHPDVLRERGYQPFIDLLNANMGDGGALRIDHVMALHRLWWVPGGLKSSAGTYVYYDIGDLMGILALESQRHRCLVIGEDLGTVPEAILQAMPDYGVYSYRVFFFVFEQDGRCLHPENYPWHALVTASTHDL
;
A
#
# COMPACT_ATOMS: atom_id res chain seq x y z
N LEU A 1 -24.51 15.30 14.93
CA LEU A 1 -24.54 14.96 13.51
C LEU A 1 -24.87 16.17 12.62
N ARG A 2 -26.06 16.87 12.78
CA ARG A 2 -26.40 18.04 11.93
C ARG A 2 -25.40 19.19 12.08
N GLN A 3 -24.93 19.48 13.29
CA GLN A 3 -23.91 20.48 13.55
C GLN A 3 -22.57 20.10 12.92
N GLU A 4 -22.14 18.85 13.08
CA GLU A 4 -20.92 18.32 12.49
C GLU A 4 -20.94 18.39 10.96
N VAL A 5 -22.07 18.03 10.32
CA VAL A 5 -22.24 18.18 8.87
C VAL A 5 -22.15 19.65 8.44
N ALA A 6 -22.77 20.56 9.21
CA ALA A 6 -22.70 21.99 8.92
C ALA A 6 -21.27 22.55 9.11
N ASP A 7 -20.52 22.04 10.10
CA ASP A 7 -19.14 22.44 10.35
C ASP A 7 -18.19 21.91 9.25
N LEU A 8 -18.40 20.69 8.77
CA LEU A 8 -17.68 20.15 7.62
C LEU A 8 -17.90 21.00 6.35
N ASP A 9 -19.14 21.39 6.09
CA ASP A 9 -19.52 22.18 4.92
C ASP A 9 -18.88 23.59 4.88
N VAL A 10 -18.50 24.14 6.03
CA VAL A 10 -17.85 25.46 6.12
C VAL A 10 -16.34 25.38 6.37
N ARG A 11 -15.81 24.25 6.76
CA ARG A 11 -14.39 24.07 7.10
C ARG A 11 -13.47 24.51 5.97
N ASP A 12 -13.73 24.02 4.75
CA ASP A 12 -12.92 24.31 3.56
C ASP A 12 -13.05 25.78 3.09
N TRP A 13 -14.10 26.50 3.50
CA TRP A 13 -14.24 27.91 3.23
C TRP A 13 -13.43 28.79 4.18
N ARG A 14 -13.09 28.28 5.37
CA ARG A 14 -12.31 29.04 6.37
C ARG A 14 -10.80 28.92 6.16
N ARG A 15 -10.37 28.03 5.26
CA ARG A 15 -8.97 27.85 4.91
C ARG A 15 -8.61 28.64 3.67
N VAL A 16 -7.42 29.27 3.69
CA VAL A 16 -6.92 29.99 2.51
C VAL A 16 -6.58 29.01 1.40
N LEU A 17 -5.82 27.97 1.69
CA LEU A 17 -5.48 26.89 0.77
C LEU A 17 -6.06 25.54 1.25
N PRO A 18 -6.40 24.60 0.35
CA PRO A 18 -6.72 23.24 0.75
C PRO A 18 -5.51 22.58 1.41
N PRO A 19 -5.67 21.47 2.15
CA PRO A 19 -4.53 20.75 2.74
C PRO A 19 -3.51 20.29 1.71
N VAL A 20 -3.99 19.93 0.52
CA VAL A 20 -3.22 19.48 -0.62
C VAL A 20 -3.82 19.98 -1.92
N ALA A 21 -2.96 20.30 -2.87
CA ALA A 21 -3.30 20.58 -4.26
C ALA A 21 -2.52 19.64 -5.18
N VAL A 22 -3.21 18.91 -6.03
CA VAL A 22 -2.59 18.04 -7.03
C VAL A 22 -2.75 18.67 -8.40
N ILE A 23 -1.64 18.93 -9.09
CA ILE A 23 -1.64 19.52 -10.43
C ILE A 23 -1.01 18.56 -11.44
N ARG A 24 -1.54 18.59 -12.66
CA ARG A 24 -1.10 17.76 -13.78
C ARG A 24 -0.72 18.65 -14.95
N PRO A 25 0.56 19.05 -15.10
CA PRO A 25 1.02 19.91 -16.19
C PRO A 25 0.57 19.39 -17.55
N GLY A 26 0.09 20.31 -18.43
CA GLY A 26 -0.52 19.92 -19.72
C GLY A 26 -2.01 19.52 -19.65
N ARG A 27 -2.58 19.35 -18.44
CA ARG A 27 -4.03 19.19 -18.21
C ARG A 27 -4.59 20.30 -17.34
N SER A 28 -4.05 20.46 -16.12
CA SER A 28 -4.43 21.51 -15.20
C SER A 28 -3.28 21.85 -14.25
N THR A 29 -2.97 23.13 -14.14
CA THR A 29 -2.07 23.68 -13.12
C THR A 29 -2.83 24.59 -12.16
N HIS A 30 -4.18 24.51 -12.19
CA HIS A 30 -5.09 25.38 -11.48
C HIS A 30 -5.14 25.09 -10.00
N VAL A 31 -4.95 26.12 -9.19
CA VAL A 31 -5.06 26.07 -7.73
C VAL A 31 -6.14 27.02 -7.27
N VAL A 32 -7.05 26.53 -6.44
CA VAL A 32 -8.14 27.32 -5.84
C VAL A 32 -7.75 27.70 -4.41
N PHE A 33 -7.99 28.96 -4.04
CA PHE A 33 -7.76 29.46 -2.69
C PHE A 33 -8.91 30.36 -2.24
N THR A 34 -9.05 30.56 -0.94
CA THR A 34 -10.15 31.35 -0.34
C THR A 34 -9.59 32.54 0.41
N VAL A 35 -10.15 33.70 0.17
CA VAL A 35 -9.82 34.95 0.87
C VAL A 35 -11.09 35.65 1.37
N LEU A 36 -10.91 36.53 2.34
CA LEU A 36 -12.01 37.40 2.86
C LEU A 36 -12.21 38.63 1.97
N ARG A 37 -13.44 39.10 1.89
CA ARG A 37 -13.74 40.45 1.37
C ARG A 37 -13.64 41.51 2.48
N PRO A 38 -13.15 42.73 2.20
CA PRO A 38 -12.66 43.17 0.88
C PRO A 38 -11.41 42.43 0.45
N LEU A 39 -11.28 42.20 -0.87
CA LEU A 39 -10.14 41.47 -1.45
C LEU A 39 -8.83 42.25 -1.23
N LEU A 40 -7.76 41.53 -0.97
CA LEU A 40 -6.40 42.06 -1.08
C LEU A 40 -6.14 42.50 -2.52
N GLU A 41 -5.27 43.49 -2.71
CA GLU A 41 -4.87 43.93 -4.05
C GLU A 41 -4.04 42.86 -4.76
N GLN A 42 -3.08 42.30 -4.02
CA GLN A 42 -2.10 41.32 -4.53
C GLN A 42 -1.84 40.22 -3.53
N VAL A 43 -1.60 39.02 -4.05
CA VAL A 43 -1.09 37.87 -3.31
C VAL A 43 0.17 37.37 -4.01
N ASP A 44 1.22 37.12 -3.24
CA ASP A 44 2.45 36.52 -3.71
C ASP A 44 2.43 35.03 -3.40
N TRP A 45 2.92 34.20 -4.32
CA TRP A 45 3.05 32.77 -4.11
C TRP A 45 4.52 32.33 -4.14
N LEU A 46 4.80 31.35 -3.28
CA LEU A 46 6.09 30.65 -3.21
C LEU A 46 5.84 29.15 -3.33
N VAL A 47 6.44 28.52 -4.31
CA VAL A 47 6.58 27.06 -4.38
C VAL A 47 7.97 26.69 -3.92
N THR A 48 8.07 25.95 -2.82
CA THR A 48 9.31 25.32 -2.37
C THR A 48 9.34 23.90 -2.94
N LEU A 49 10.33 23.64 -3.80
CA LEU A 49 10.47 22.36 -4.49
C LEU A 49 10.99 21.26 -3.55
N GLU A 50 10.77 20.02 -3.92
CA GLU A 50 11.20 18.83 -3.18
C GLU A 50 12.72 18.78 -2.98
N ASP A 51 13.50 19.32 -3.94
CA ASP A 51 14.96 19.43 -3.87
C ASP A 51 15.46 20.68 -3.12
N GLY A 52 14.57 21.48 -2.55
CA GLY A 52 14.85 22.73 -1.84
C GLY A 52 14.93 23.96 -2.73
N GLY A 53 14.77 23.82 -4.05
CA GLY A 53 14.65 24.96 -4.96
C GLY A 53 13.38 25.78 -4.73
N GLU A 54 13.32 26.98 -5.28
CA GLU A 54 12.16 27.88 -5.13
C GLU A 54 11.67 28.42 -6.48
N ARG A 55 10.34 28.61 -6.57
CA ARG A 55 9.66 29.38 -7.62
C ARG A 55 8.73 30.39 -6.99
N ARG A 56 8.71 31.60 -7.50
CA ARG A 56 7.91 32.71 -6.94
C ARG A 56 7.17 33.46 -8.03
N GLY A 57 6.06 34.05 -7.66
CA GLY A 57 5.30 34.97 -8.51
C GLY A 57 4.27 35.73 -7.72
N SER A 58 3.57 36.62 -8.42
CA SER A 58 2.59 37.50 -7.84
C SER A 58 1.31 37.49 -8.67
N ILE A 59 0.17 37.65 -8.01
CA ILE A 59 -1.15 37.60 -8.61
C ILE A 59 -1.96 38.81 -8.13
N ARG A 60 -2.64 39.52 -9.06
CA ARG A 60 -3.62 40.55 -8.74
C ARG A 60 -4.99 39.90 -8.61
N LEU A 61 -5.60 40.01 -7.43
CA LEU A 61 -6.86 39.31 -7.14
C LEU A 61 -8.04 39.79 -7.98
N ALA A 62 -8.01 41.05 -8.40
CA ALA A 62 -9.05 41.63 -9.26
C ALA A 62 -9.10 41.03 -10.68
N GLU A 63 -8.02 40.37 -11.11
CA GLU A 63 -7.89 39.75 -12.44
C GLU A 63 -8.31 38.27 -12.43
N LEU A 64 -8.55 37.69 -11.22
CA LEU A 64 -8.82 36.25 -11.09
C LEU A 64 -10.32 35.93 -11.23
N PRO A 65 -10.64 34.74 -11.81
CA PRO A 65 -12.01 34.26 -11.84
C PRO A 65 -12.49 33.91 -10.43
N VAL A 66 -13.73 34.33 -10.13
CA VAL A 66 -14.42 33.99 -8.89
C VAL A 66 -15.12 32.65 -9.09
N HIS A 67 -14.70 31.63 -8.34
CA HIS A 67 -15.29 30.28 -8.34
C HIS A 67 -16.50 30.17 -7.40
N GLY A 68 -16.67 31.11 -6.47
CA GLY A 68 -17.80 31.14 -5.57
C GLY A 68 -17.61 32.14 -4.43
N GLU A 69 -18.73 32.48 -3.79
CA GLU A 69 -18.77 33.31 -2.60
C GLU A 69 -19.66 32.70 -1.54
N ARG A 70 -19.30 32.89 -0.28
CA ARG A 70 -20.07 32.34 0.86
C ARG A 70 -19.99 33.27 2.06
N HIS A 71 -21.15 33.55 2.66
CA HIS A 71 -21.23 34.24 3.93
C HIS A 71 -21.25 33.25 5.08
N ILE A 72 -20.36 33.45 6.05
CA ILE A 72 -20.27 32.68 7.30
C ILE A 72 -20.25 33.70 8.44
N GLY A 73 -21.39 33.87 9.11
CA GLY A 73 -21.62 35.00 10.01
C GLY A 73 -21.60 36.30 9.22
N GLU A 74 -20.86 37.28 9.70
CA GLU A 74 -20.71 38.60 9.06
C GLU A 74 -19.60 38.64 8.00
N LEU A 75 -18.81 37.56 7.87
CA LEU A 75 -17.68 37.49 6.96
C LEU A 75 -18.09 36.92 5.60
N CYS A 76 -17.62 37.58 4.54
CA CYS A 76 -17.79 37.12 3.16
C CYS A 76 -16.50 36.50 2.67
N TYR A 77 -16.53 35.18 2.40
CA TYR A 77 -15.44 34.44 1.81
C TYR A 77 -15.59 34.37 0.30
N CYS A 78 -14.49 34.54 -0.42
CA CYS A 78 -14.43 34.51 -1.87
C CYS A 78 -13.42 33.44 -2.30
N ARG A 79 -13.83 32.49 -3.14
CA ARG A 79 -12.95 31.52 -3.78
C ARG A 79 -12.46 32.04 -5.12
N LEU A 80 -11.16 32.11 -5.26
CA LEU A 80 -10.44 32.53 -6.45
C LEU A 80 -9.55 31.37 -6.93
N GLY A 81 -9.17 31.40 -8.20
CA GLY A 81 -8.26 30.39 -8.73
C GLY A 81 -7.23 31.02 -9.65
N PHE A 82 -6.05 30.43 -9.70
CA PHE A 82 -4.97 30.83 -10.57
C PHE A 82 -4.18 29.60 -11.06
N ASP A 83 -3.48 29.78 -12.17
CA ASP A 83 -2.65 28.74 -12.72
C ASP A 83 -1.20 28.93 -12.29
N LEU A 84 -0.58 27.86 -11.77
CA LEU A 84 0.84 27.80 -11.54
C LEU A 84 1.59 27.56 -12.86
N PRO A 85 2.91 27.88 -12.94
CA PRO A 85 3.72 27.57 -14.11
C PRO A 85 3.63 26.08 -14.50
N GLY A 86 3.47 25.83 -15.79
CA GLY A 86 3.34 24.48 -16.33
C GLY A 86 4.67 23.70 -16.44
N ASP A 87 5.80 24.34 -16.08
CA ASP A 87 7.16 23.79 -16.09
C ASP A 87 7.67 23.41 -14.68
N LEU A 88 6.79 23.35 -13.69
CA LEU A 88 7.16 22.82 -12.39
C LEU A 88 7.60 21.36 -12.50
N PRO A 89 8.69 20.97 -11.82
CA PRO A 89 9.14 19.57 -11.84
C PRO A 89 8.11 18.64 -11.18
N LEU A 90 8.08 17.39 -11.61
CA LEU A 90 7.27 16.37 -10.96
C LEU A 90 7.77 16.11 -9.54
N GLY A 91 6.87 16.00 -8.58
CA GLY A 91 7.27 15.71 -7.19
C GLY A 91 6.34 16.29 -6.14
N TYR A 92 6.83 16.25 -4.91
CA TYR A 92 6.15 16.69 -3.70
C TYR A 92 6.74 18.03 -3.23
N HIS A 93 5.98 19.09 -3.39
CA HIS A 93 6.39 20.45 -3.12
C HIS A 93 5.51 21.08 -2.02
N ALA A 94 5.85 22.30 -1.59
CA ALA A 94 5.00 23.12 -0.74
C ALA A 94 4.63 24.39 -1.48
N LEU A 95 3.35 24.78 -1.43
CA LEU A 95 2.85 26.07 -1.92
C LEU A 95 2.49 26.93 -0.72
N THR A 96 3.03 28.14 -0.66
CA THR A 96 2.70 29.15 0.36
C THR A 96 2.21 30.42 -0.32
N LEU A 97 1.16 31.01 0.19
CA LEU A 97 0.63 32.30 -0.24
C LEU A 97 0.93 33.38 0.80
N TYR A 98 1.32 34.55 0.34
CA TYR A 98 1.63 35.71 1.15
C TYR A 98 0.78 36.92 0.71
N ALA A 99 0.35 37.75 1.65
CA ALA A 99 -0.13 39.07 1.33
C ALA A 99 1.02 39.94 0.78
N GLY A 100 0.72 40.96 -0.01
CA GLY A 100 1.74 41.90 -0.53
C GLY A 100 2.58 42.59 0.56
N SER A 101 2.16 42.51 1.83
CA SER A 101 2.92 42.93 3.02
C SER A 101 3.96 41.90 3.48
N GLY A 102 4.01 40.71 2.87
CA GLY A 102 4.89 39.59 3.27
C GLY A 102 4.33 38.71 4.39
N VAL A 103 3.10 38.95 4.84
CA VAL A 103 2.44 38.09 5.84
C VAL A 103 1.94 36.81 5.17
N GLU A 104 2.27 35.64 5.75
CA GLU A 104 1.76 34.37 5.29
C GLU A 104 0.24 34.30 5.46
N LEU A 105 -0.45 33.94 4.39
CA LEU A 105 -1.90 33.74 4.36
C LEU A 105 -2.28 32.27 4.58
N GLY A 106 -1.44 31.35 4.08
CA GLY A 106 -1.64 29.90 4.21
C GLY A 106 -0.68 29.12 3.33
N HIS A 107 -0.58 27.84 3.64
CA HIS A 107 0.24 26.90 2.88
C HIS A 107 -0.49 25.58 2.63
N CYS A 108 -0.06 24.84 1.62
CA CYS A 108 -0.52 23.48 1.35
C CYS A 108 0.59 22.62 0.75
N ARG A 109 0.40 21.32 0.80
CA ARG A 109 1.21 20.40 0.00
C ARG A 109 0.82 20.56 -1.47
N LEU A 110 1.80 20.73 -2.34
CA LEU A 110 1.63 20.79 -3.79
C LEU A 110 2.24 19.54 -4.41
N ILE A 111 1.41 18.73 -5.06
CA ILE A 111 1.85 17.52 -5.74
C ILE A 111 1.77 17.74 -7.24
N VAL A 112 2.91 17.66 -7.93
CA VAL A 112 3.00 17.80 -9.38
C VAL A 112 3.14 16.42 -10.00
N VAL A 113 2.10 15.98 -10.74
CA VAL A 113 2.01 14.59 -11.22
C VAL A 113 2.21 14.48 -12.73
N PRO A 114 2.73 13.33 -13.22
CA PRO A 114 2.92 13.09 -14.65
C PRO A 114 1.58 12.83 -15.37
N GLN A 115 1.64 12.79 -16.71
CA GLN A 115 0.47 12.48 -17.53
C GLN A 115 0.00 11.03 -17.36
N ARG A 116 0.93 10.09 -17.18
CA ARG A 116 0.63 8.65 -17.17
C ARG A 116 1.59 7.90 -16.25
N CYS A 117 1.16 6.73 -15.81
CA CYS A 117 2.00 5.72 -15.18
C CYS A 117 3.14 5.30 -16.12
N TYR A 118 4.17 4.72 -15.56
CA TYR A 118 5.28 4.14 -16.29
C TYR A 118 4.78 2.96 -17.15
N GLU A 119 5.29 2.91 -18.38
CA GLU A 119 5.08 1.80 -19.30
C GLU A 119 6.46 1.34 -19.80
N PRO A 120 6.78 0.04 -19.71
CA PRO A 120 8.02 -0.49 -20.30
C PRO A 120 8.08 -0.27 -21.81
N ASP A 121 9.27 0.11 -22.33
CA ASP A 121 9.48 0.41 -23.76
C ASP A 121 9.06 -0.73 -24.70
N VAL A 122 9.18 -1.98 -24.24
CA VAL A 122 8.77 -3.16 -25.03
C VAL A 122 7.28 -3.16 -25.33
N ILE A 123 6.46 -2.70 -24.38
CA ILE A 123 5.01 -2.59 -24.54
C ILE A 123 4.68 -1.40 -25.44
N SER A 124 5.32 -0.25 -25.21
CA SER A 124 5.14 0.97 -26.05
C SER A 124 5.47 0.71 -27.53
N ARG A 125 6.39 -0.24 -27.80
CA ARG A 125 6.72 -0.68 -29.18
C ARG A 125 5.72 -1.68 -29.77
N GLY A 126 4.68 -2.04 -29.01
CA GLY A 126 3.63 -2.95 -29.48
C GLY A 126 3.96 -4.43 -29.29
N GLU A 127 4.93 -4.79 -28.46
CA GLU A 127 5.22 -6.17 -28.12
C GLU A 127 4.23 -6.69 -27.08
N ARG A 128 3.85 -7.97 -27.23
CA ARG A 128 3.06 -8.67 -26.21
C ARG A 128 3.97 -9.42 -25.26
N LEU A 129 3.65 -9.36 -23.98
CA LEU A 129 4.34 -10.07 -22.92
C LEU A 129 3.50 -11.24 -22.44
N TRP A 130 4.15 -12.27 -21.90
CA TRP A 130 3.44 -13.33 -21.22
C TRP A 130 4.13 -13.72 -19.91
N GLY A 131 3.38 -14.31 -19.00
CA GLY A 131 3.91 -14.62 -17.69
C GLY A 131 3.16 -15.72 -16.94
N LEU A 132 3.58 -15.90 -15.71
CA LEU A 132 2.99 -16.84 -14.77
C LEU A 132 2.29 -16.06 -13.66
N ALA A 133 1.13 -16.53 -13.21
CA ALA A 133 0.51 -16.11 -11.96
C ALA A 133 0.63 -17.28 -10.99
N ILE A 134 1.30 -17.05 -9.86
CA ILE A 134 1.57 -18.07 -8.85
C ILE A 134 1.21 -17.57 -7.45
N GLN A 135 0.85 -18.51 -6.60
CA GLN A 135 0.77 -18.26 -5.17
C GLN A 135 2.11 -18.67 -4.56
N LEU A 136 2.89 -17.73 -4.01
CA LEU A 136 4.21 -18.02 -3.45
C LEU A 136 4.16 -19.14 -2.43
N TYR A 137 3.16 -19.12 -1.54
CA TYR A 137 2.97 -20.16 -0.52
C TYR A 137 2.74 -21.57 -1.10
N SER A 138 2.34 -21.70 -2.36
CA SER A 138 2.07 -22.98 -3.01
C SER A 138 3.28 -23.59 -3.70
N LEU A 139 4.39 -22.88 -3.84
CA LEU A 139 5.62 -23.43 -4.41
C LEU A 139 6.15 -24.58 -3.55
N ARG A 140 6.60 -25.63 -4.22
CA ARG A 140 7.16 -26.83 -3.59
C ARG A 140 8.56 -27.08 -4.09
N SER A 141 9.48 -27.28 -3.17
CA SER A 141 10.85 -27.70 -3.44
C SER A 141 11.30 -28.72 -2.38
N VAL A 142 12.39 -29.40 -2.65
CA VAL A 142 13.00 -30.33 -1.67
C VAL A 142 13.63 -29.58 -0.50
N ARG A 143 13.88 -28.27 -0.68
CA ARG A 143 14.56 -27.40 0.25
C ARG A 143 13.61 -26.71 1.23
N ASN A 144 12.45 -26.21 0.75
CA ASN A 144 11.59 -25.37 1.56
C ASN A 144 10.98 -26.09 2.79
N TRP A 145 10.47 -25.33 3.72
CA TRP A 145 9.98 -25.81 5.00
C TRP A 145 8.45 -26.01 5.02
N GLY A 146 7.91 -26.56 3.93
CA GLY A 146 6.47 -26.84 3.79
C GLY A 146 5.65 -25.66 3.24
N ILE A 147 6.31 -24.56 2.89
CA ILE A 147 5.75 -23.38 2.24
C ILE A 147 6.79 -22.83 1.25
N GLY A 148 6.36 -22.34 0.10
CA GLY A 148 7.25 -21.64 -0.81
C GLY A 148 7.78 -20.34 -0.18
N ASP A 149 9.05 -20.05 -0.38
CA ASP A 149 9.75 -18.92 0.23
C ASP A 149 10.47 -18.03 -0.80
N PHE A 150 11.13 -16.98 -0.34
CA PHE A 150 11.83 -16.05 -1.23
C PHE A 150 13.02 -16.69 -1.97
N THR A 151 13.64 -17.74 -1.44
CA THR A 151 14.66 -18.50 -2.17
C THR A 151 14.03 -19.34 -3.27
N ASP A 152 12.88 -19.98 -3.03
CA ASP A 152 12.13 -20.67 -4.09
C ASP A 152 11.76 -19.71 -5.22
N LEU A 153 11.29 -18.49 -4.86
CA LEU A 153 11.01 -17.45 -5.83
C LEU A 153 12.26 -17.07 -6.63
N ARG A 154 13.37 -16.81 -5.94
CA ARG A 154 14.65 -16.46 -6.58
C ARG A 154 15.14 -17.54 -7.55
N GLU A 155 15.01 -18.81 -7.17
CA GLU A 155 15.41 -19.95 -8.02
C GLU A 155 14.48 -20.16 -9.22
N LEU A 156 13.20 -19.80 -9.09
CA LEU A 156 12.22 -19.86 -10.18
C LEU A 156 12.54 -18.86 -11.30
N MET A 157 13.06 -17.67 -10.98
CA MET A 157 13.21 -16.57 -11.95
C MET A 157 14.08 -16.95 -13.17
N PRO A 158 15.30 -17.52 -13.03
CA PRO A 158 16.11 -17.89 -14.20
C PRO A 158 15.46 -19.03 -15.02
N ALA A 159 14.79 -19.98 -14.35
CA ALA A 159 14.11 -21.06 -15.03
C ALA A 159 12.89 -20.60 -15.84
N ALA A 160 12.17 -19.59 -15.35
CA ALA A 160 11.07 -18.93 -16.05
C ALA A 160 11.58 -18.09 -17.23
N ALA A 161 12.59 -17.25 -16.99
CA ALA A 161 13.21 -16.39 -18.02
C ALA A 161 13.76 -17.21 -19.20
N ALA A 162 14.43 -18.35 -18.92
CA ALA A 162 14.94 -19.26 -19.95
C ALA A 162 13.82 -19.84 -20.86
N ARG A 163 12.56 -19.75 -20.44
CA ARG A 163 11.38 -20.14 -21.21
C ARG A 163 10.64 -18.95 -21.84
N GLY A 164 11.24 -17.76 -21.76
CA GLY A 164 10.68 -16.54 -22.32
C GLY A 164 9.56 -15.91 -21.48
N VAL A 165 9.47 -16.23 -20.19
CA VAL A 165 8.57 -15.57 -19.24
C VAL A 165 9.05 -14.16 -18.94
N ASP A 166 8.19 -13.18 -19.09
CA ASP A 166 8.49 -11.76 -18.92
C ASP A 166 8.11 -11.25 -17.54
N ILE A 167 7.09 -11.86 -16.93
CA ILE A 167 6.48 -11.40 -15.70
C ILE A 167 6.00 -12.59 -14.86
N VAL A 168 6.24 -12.53 -13.56
CA VAL A 168 5.72 -13.50 -12.58
C VAL A 168 4.87 -12.75 -11.56
N GLY A 169 3.57 -13.02 -11.58
CA GLY A 169 2.62 -12.45 -10.64
C GLY A 169 2.49 -13.26 -9.37
N LEU A 170 2.47 -12.57 -8.24
CA LEU A 170 2.38 -13.16 -6.92
C LEU A 170 1.04 -12.82 -6.25
N ASN A 171 0.65 -13.61 -5.24
CA ASN A 171 -0.35 -13.21 -4.26
C ASN A 171 0.17 -12.02 -3.43
N PRO A 172 -0.70 -11.29 -2.69
CA PRO A 172 -0.24 -10.26 -1.76
C PRO A 172 0.80 -10.82 -0.78
N LEU A 173 1.93 -10.10 -0.66
CA LEU A 173 3.04 -10.48 0.23
C LEU A 173 2.99 -9.74 1.57
N HIS A 174 1.86 -9.12 1.88
CA HIS A 174 1.67 -8.28 3.05
C HIS A 174 1.86 -9.00 4.38
N ALA A 175 2.28 -8.25 5.38
CA ALA A 175 2.49 -8.73 6.74
C ALA A 175 1.19 -9.29 7.35
N LEU A 176 1.25 -10.54 7.83
CA LEU A 176 0.13 -11.21 8.49
C LEU A 176 0.31 -11.21 10.02
N PHE A 177 -0.24 -12.20 10.69
CA PHE A 177 -0.32 -12.31 12.14
C PHE A 177 0.57 -13.47 12.64
N PRO A 178 1.86 -13.25 12.95
CA PRO A 178 2.76 -14.35 13.34
C PRO A 178 2.34 -15.11 14.59
N ALA A 179 1.59 -14.47 15.51
CA ALA A 179 1.09 -15.08 16.74
C ALA A 179 -0.28 -15.78 16.57
N ASP A 180 -0.91 -15.68 15.39
CA ASP A 180 -2.22 -16.30 15.11
C ASP A 180 -2.25 -16.88 13.69
N ALA A 181 -1.89 -18.14 13.58
CA ALA A 181 -1.83 -18.86 12.30
C ALA A 181 -3.21 -19.02 11.62
N ALA A 182 -4.33 -18.80 12.31
CA ALA A 182 -5.66 -18.84 11.71
C ALA A 182 -5.93 -17.62 10.81
N LEU A 183 -5.22 -16.51 11.06
CA LEU A 183 -5.31 -15.27 10.28
C LEU A 183 -4.27 -15.29 9.14
N HIS A 184 -4.41 -16.20 8.17
CA HIS A 184 -3.46 -16.41 7.09
C HIS A 184 -3.92 -15.91 5.71
N SER A 185 -5.06 -15.24 5.61
CA SER A 185 -5.52 -14.66 4.34
C SER A 185 -4.63 -13.49 3.91
N PRO A 186 -3.98 -13.54 2.73
CA PRO A 186 -3.14 -12.46 2.25
C PRO A 186 -3.93 -11.20 1.88
N TYR A 187 -5.27 -11.31 1.74
CA TYR A 187 -6.17 -10.19 1.43
C TYR A 187 -6.77 -9.53 2.68
N SER A 188 -6.45 -10.04 3.89
CA SER A 188 -6.82 -9.43 5.16
C SER A 188 -5.59 -9.30 6.07
N PRO A 189 -4.55 -8.55 5.63
CA PRO A 189 -3.27 -8.48 6.32
C PRO A 189 -3.33 -7.64 7.59
N ALA A 190 -2.34 -7.83 8.46
CA ALA A 190 -2.11 -6.97 9.62
C ALA A 190 -1.57 -5.58 9.20
N SER A 191 -0.75 -5.56 8.16
CA SER A 191 -0.20 -4.34 7.56
C SER A 191 0.07 -4.54 6.07
N ARG A 192 -0.22 -3.50 5.26
CA ARG A 192 0.10 -3.48 3.83
C ARG A 192 1.47 -2.85 3.51
N ASP A 193 2.10 -2.22 4.47
CA ASP A 193 3.38 -1.52 4.31
C ASP A 193 4.59 -2.42 4.53
N PHE A 194 4.35 -3.64 5.03
CA PHE A 194 5.37 -4.60 5.41
C PHE A 194 5.12 -5.99 4.83
N LEU A 195 6.15 -6.85 4.90
CA LEU A 195 6.15 -8.18 4.29
C LEU A 195 5.76 -9.28 5.28
N ASN A 196 5.16 -10.34 4.75
CA ASN A 196 4.92 -11.56 5.50
C ASN A 196 6.23 -12.32 5.73
N VAL A 197 6.66 -12.34 6.96
CA VAL A 197 7.93 -12.95 7.39
C VAL A 197 7.94 -14.49 7.25
N ILE A 198 6.78 -15.12 7.02
CA ILE A 198 6.69 -16.56 6.79
C ILE A 198 7.41 -16.99 5.51
N TYR A 199 7.61 -16.08 4.56
CA TYR A 199 8.32 -16.32 3.31
C TYR A 199 9.84 -16.22 3.44
N ILE A 200 10.38 -15.87 4.61
CA ILE A 200 11.83 -15.87 4.86
C ILE A 200 12.35 -17.31 4.74
N ASP A 201 13.46 -17.48 4.04
CA ASP A 201 14.29 -18.67 4.10
C ASP A 201 15.33 -18.49 5.20
N PRO A 202 15.23 -19.20 6.35
CA PRO A 202 16.18 -19.03 7.44
C PRO A 202 17.61 -19.44 7.10
N GLU A 203 17.78 -20.45 6.23
CA GLU A 203 19.08 -20.97 5.84
C GLU A 203 19.83 -20.06 4.87
N ALA A 204 19.10 -19.17 4.16
CA ALA A 204 19.69 -18.18 3.26
C ALA A 204 20.20 -16.91 3.99
N ILE A 205 19.96 -16.77 5.30
CA ILE A 205 20.49 -15.65 6.09
C ILE A 205 21.99 -15.88 6.31
N PRO A 206 22.89 -14.92 6.00
CA PRO A 206 24.33 -15.12 6.11
C PRO A 206 24.82 -15.59 7.49
N GLU A 207 24.17 -15.14 8.54
CA GLU A 207 24.49 -15.46 9.93
C GLU A 207 24.01 -16.87 10.34
N PHE A 208 23.14 -17.53 9.57
CA PHE A 208 22.68 -18.89 9.85
C PHE A 208 23.86 -19.89 9.90
N ALA A 209 24.75 -19.87 8.90
CA ALA A 209 25.90 -20.76 8.84
C ALA A 209 26.90 -20.54 9.99
N GLN A 210 26.89 -19.36 10.61
CA GLN A 210 27.74 -19.01 11.75
C GLN A 210 27.07 -19.36 13.09
N CYS A 211 25.77 -19.62 13.11
CA CYS A 211 24.99 -19.99 14.28
C CYS A 211 24.98 -21.50 14.48
N GLN A 212 25.93 -22.03 15.25
CA GLN A 212 26.03 -23.47 15.48
C GLN A 212 24.75 -24.08 16.08
N GLU A 213 24.06 -23.33 16.95
CA GLU A 213 22.79 -23.78 17.55
C GLU A 213 21.69 -23.92 16.48
N ALA A 214 21.57 -22.96 15.56
CA ALA A 214 20.61 -23.03 14.45
C ALA A 214 20.93 -24.20 13.49
N VAL A 215 22.19 -24.34 13.12
CA VAL A 215 22.65 -25.42 12.25
C VAL A 215 22.41 -26.79 12.92
N ALA A 216 22.74 -26.93 14.20
CA ALA A 216 22.50 -28.18 14.94
C ALA A 216 21.00 -28.47 15.12
N MET A 217 20.17 -27.44 15.35
CA MET A 217 18.72 -27.60 15.45
C MET A 217 18.13 -28.10 14.13
N VAL A 218 18.46 -27.43 13.02
CA VAL A 218 17.95 -27.80 11.69
C VAL A 218 18.48 -29.18 11.26
N GLY A 219 19.74 -29.51 11.54
CA GLY A 219 20.32 -30.80 11.24
C GLY A 219 19.84 -31.95 12.14
N GLY A 220 19.10 -31.69 13.21
CA GLY A 220 18.61 -32.70 14.15
C GLY A 220 17.50 -33.57 13.55
N GLU A 221 17.51 -34.86 13.87
CA GLU A 221 16.57 -35.87 13.33
C GLU A 221 15.10 -35.47 13.54
N ARG A 222 14.75 -34.95 14.73
CA ARG A 222 13.39 -34.49 15.03
C ARG A 222 12.96 -33.36 14.13
N PHE A 223 13.82 -32.34 13.98
CA PHE A 223 13.52 -31.18 13.15
C PHE A 223 13.38 -31.57 11.67
N GLN A 224 14.24 -32.47 11.17
CA GLN A 224 14.15 -32.99 9.81
C GLN A 224 12.86 -33.79 9.59
N ALA A 225 12.43 -34.57 10.59
CA ALA A 225 11.15 -35.29 10.55
C ALA A 225 9.94 -34.30 10.50
N ASP A 226 9.98 -33.21 11.31
CA ASP A 226 8.95 -32.16 11.27
C ASP A 226 8.91 -31.49 9.88
N LEU A 227 10.07 -31.16 9.29
CA LEU A 227 10.13 -30.59 7.94
C LEU A 227 9.60 -31.55 6.87
N ALA A 228 9.91 -32.83 6.97
CA ALA A 228 9.40 -33.84 6.05
C ALA A 228 7.85 -33.89 6.13
N ALA A 229 7.29 -33.92 7.34
CA ALA A 229 5.86 -33.91 7.55
C ALA A 229 5.20 -32.66 6.97
N LEU A 230 5.79 -31.46 7.17
CA LEU A 230 5.28 -30.20 6.62
C LEU A 230 5.28 -30.18 5.09
N ARG A 231 6.30 -30.78 4.44
CA ARG A 231 6.39 -30.89 2.97
C ARG A 231 5.34 -31.81 2.38
N GLU A 232 4.87 -32.82 3.11
CA GLU A 232 3.90 -33.80 2.65
C GLU A 232 2.44 -33.32 2.81
N THR A 233 2.19 -32.23 3.56
CA THR A 233 0.83 -31.70 3.73
C THR A 233 0.23 -31.25 2.39
N ARG A 234 -1.04 -31.55 2.18
CA ARG A 234 -1.78 -31.08 0.99
C ARG A 234 -2.00 -29.56 1.00
N LEU A 235 -2.33 -29.03 2.16
CA LEU A 235 -2.46 -27.59 2.41
C LEU A 235 -1.29 -27.15 3.29
N VAL A 236 -0.91 -25.87 3.22
CA VAL A 236 0.14 -25.32 4.07
C VAL A 236 -0.29 -25.38 5.53
N ASP A 237 0.51 -26.01 6.37
CA ASP A 237 0.40 -25.95 7.83
C ASP A 237 1.10 -24.67 8.34
N TYR A 238 0.38 -23.56 8.34
CA TYR A 238 0.92 -22.26 8.74
C TYR A 238 1.43 -22.25 10.19
N GLU A 239 0.77 -22.99 11.10
CA GLU A 239 1.19 -23.09 12.50
C GLU A 239 2.51 -23.85 12.61
N GLY A 240 2.59 -25.04 11.98
CA GLY A 240 3.80 -25.86 11.97
C GLY A 240 4.99 -25.16 11.32
N VAL A 241 4.76 -24.54 10.16
CA VAL A 241 5.78 -23.74 9.45
C VAL A 241 6.24 -22.56 10.32
N GLY A 242 5.31 -21.77 10.87
CA GLY A 242 5.62 -20.62 11.72
C GLY A 242 6.44 -21.05 12.94
N ARG A 243 6.05 -22.11 13.63
CA ARG A 243 6.78 -22.67 14.78
C ARG A 243 8.22 -23.03 14.42
N CYS A 244 8.43 -23.78 13.33
CA CYS A 244 9.78 -24.17 12.89
C CYS A 244 10.62 -22.96 12.51
N LYS A 245 10.09 -22.04 11.69
CA LYS A 245 10.82 -20.86 11.23
C LYS A 245 11.17 -19.92 12.39
N HIS A 246 10.23 -19.56 13.26
CA HIS A 246 10.50 -18.65 14.38
C HIS A 246 11.49 -19.25 15.38
N ALA A 247 11.48 -20.57 15.62
CA ALA A 247 12.46 -21.21 16.49
C ALA A 247 13.90 -20.99 16.00
N VAL A 248 14.13 -21.14 14.69
CA VAL A 248 15.45 -20.93 14.08
C VAL A 248 15.77 -19.45 13.90
N LEU A 249 14.82 -18.63 13.45
CA LEU A 249 15.04 -17.20 13.23
C LEU A 249 15.42 -16.44 14.52
N ARG A 250 14.92 -16.87 15.68
CA ARG A 250 15.35 -16.30 16.97
C ARG A 250 16.82 -16.63 17.30
N LEU A 251 17.29 -17.82 16.95
CA LEU A 251 18.70 -18.20 17.09
C LEU A 251 19.58 -17.36 16.15
N VAL A 252 19.14 -17.22 14.90
CA VAL A 252 19.87 -16.45 13.89
C VAL A 252 19.93 -14.96 14.25
N HIS A 253 18.83 -14.38 14.76
CA HIS A 253 18.83 -13.00 15.24
C HIS A 253 19.83 -12.78 16.38
N ARG A 254 19.88 -13.68 17.37
CA ARG A 254 20.88 -13.60 18.43
C ARG A 254 22.31 -13.72 17.91
N ALA A 255 22.53 -14.60 16.93
CA ALA A 255 23.82 -14.71 16.27
C ALA A 255 24.17 -13.42 15.50
N PHE A 256 23.22 -12.83 14.76
CA PHE A 256 23.39 -11.53 14.08
C PHE A 256 23.87 -10.45 15.07
N GLU A 257 23.19 -10.28 16.20
CA GLU A 257 23.58 -9.29 17.22
C GLU A 257 25.01 -9.55 17.76
N ALA A 258 25.45 -10.81 17.82
CA ALA A 258 26.75 -11.19 18.37
C ALA A 258 27.88 -11.10 17.33
N VAL A 259 27.67 -11.58 16.09
CA VAL A 259 28.76 -11.83 15.12
C VAL A 259 28.64 -11.12 13.79
N ALA A 260 27.52 -10.40 13.50
CA ALA A 260 27.37 -9.71 12.24
C ALA A 260 28.49 -8.71 11.99
N SER A 261 28.89 -8.58 10.72
CA SER A 261 29.88 -7.57 10.31
C SER A 261 29.33 -6.15 10.52
N GLU A 262 30.24 -5.17 10.63
CA GLU A 262 29.84 -3.77 10.78
C GLU A 262 28.95 -3.31 9.63
N GLY A 263 29.24 -3.69 8.38
CA GLY A 263 28.41 -3.36 7.23
C GLY A 263 26.99 -3.90 7.37
N ARG A 264 26.82 -5.17 7.78
CA ARG A 264 25.51 -5.77 8.00
C ARG A 264 24.70 -5.05 9.08
N ARG A 265 25.38 -4.66 10.17
CA ARG A 265 24.72 -3.88 11.24
C ARG A 265 24.30 -2.50 10.74
N GLN A 266 25.14 -1.84 9.97
CA GLN A 266 24.84 -0.52 9.39
C GLN A 266 23.66 -0.60 8.41
N ASP A 267 23.60 -1.64 7.57
CA ASP A 267 22.47 -1.88 6.67
C ASP A 267 21.16 -2.06 7.43
N PHE A 268 21.20 -2.84 8.53
CA PHE A 268 20.03 -3.03 9.39
C PHE A 268 19.59 -1.72 10.06
N GLU A 269 20.50 -0.94 10.66
CA GLU A 269 20.18 0.34 11.27
C GLU A 269 19.67 1.36 10.24
N SER A 270 20.21 1.33 9.03
CA SER A 270 19.73 2.16 7.92
C SER A 270 18.29 1.78 7.52
N PHE A 271 17.98 0.48 7.49
CA PHE A 271 16.62 0.00 7.24
C PHE A 271 15.65 0.46 8.35
N ILE A 272 16.01 0.31 9.63
CA ILE A 272 15.21 0.79 10.76
C ILE A 272 14.95 2.29 10.63
N THR A 273 16.00 3.07 10.36
CA THR A 273 15.90 4.51 10.21
C THR A 273 15.00 4.91 9.03
N SER A 274 15.13 4.22 7.90
CA SER A 274 14.33 4.50 6.69
C SER A 274 12.85 4.18 6.86
N LYS A 275 12.51 3.14 7.64
CA LYS A 275 11.12 2.75 7.93
C LYS A 275 10.52 3.47 9.13
N GLY A 276 11.35 4.01 10.01
CA GLY A 276 10.97 4.90 11.10
C GLY A 276 9.85 4.37 12.00
N GLN A 277 8.94 5.24 12.36
CA GLN A 277 7.85 4.96 13.31
C GLN A 277 6.92 3.83 12.84
N ALA A 278 6.72 3.66 11.54
CA ALA A 278 5.86 2.59 11.02
C ALA A 278 6.39 1.20 11.39
N LEU A 279 7.70 0.98 11.26
CA LEU A 279 8.35 -0.28 11.64
C LEU A 279 8.36 -0.48 13.16
N GLU A 280 8.57 0.58 13.92
CA GLU A 280 8.50 0.53 15.38
C GLU A 280 7.10 0.10 15.85
N ARG A 281 6.04 0.72 15.31
CA ARG A 281 4.64 0.40 15.62
C ARG A 281 4.27 -1.03 15.23
N LEU A 282 4.67 -1.50 14.02
CA LEU A 282 4.46 -2.89 13.64
C LEU A 282 5.12 -3.86 14.63
N SER A 283 6.38 -3.59 14.98
CA SER A 283 7.15 -4.44 15.90
C SER A 283 6.53 -4.47 17.28
N LEU A 284 6.08 -3.34 17.78
CA LEU A 284 5.38 -3.22 19.05
C LEU A 284 4.03 -3.96 19.01
N PHE A 285 3.26 -3.80 17.91
CA PHE A 285 2.02 -4.54 17.72
C PHE A 285 2.23 -6.05 17.82
N TYR A 286 3.25 -6.59 17.14
CA TYR A 286 3.55 -8.02 17.18
C TYR A 286 3.96 -8.51 18.56
N ALA A 287 4.77 -7.74 19.27
CA ALA A 287 5.18 -8.07 20.64
C ALA A 287 3.98 -8.07 21.61
N LEU A 288 3.09 -7.08 21.50
CA LEU A 288 1.86 -7.00 22.29
C LEU A 288 0.87 -8.11 21.91
N GLN A 289 0.70 -8.40 20.61
CA GLN A 289 -0.17 -9.47 20.14
C GLN A 289 0.30 -10.83 20.69
N ALA A 290 1.59 -11.13 20.60
CA ALA A 290 2.14 -12.38 21.13
C ALA A 290 1.91 -12.50 22.63
N ARG A 291 2.11 -11.42 23.38
CA ARG A 291 1.82 -11.36 24.81
C ARG A 291 0.36 -11.66 25.11
N PHE A 292 -0.56 -10.87 24.54
CA PHE A 292 -1.99 -11.00 24.85
C PHE A 292 -2.58 -12.33 24.36
N THR A 293 -2.11 -12.85 23.22
CA THR A 293 -2.45 -14.21 22.78
C THR A 293 -2.01 -15.26 23.81
N SER A 294 -0.80 -15.15 24.35
CA SER A 294 -0.30 -16.06 25.39
C SER A 294 -1.04 -15.94 26.73
N GLU A 295 -1.58 -14.77 27.03
CA GLU A 295 -2.43 -14.50 28.20
C GLU A 295 -3.91 -14.94 27.96
N GLY A 296 -4.23 -15.47 26.78
CA GLY A 296 -5.56 -15.97 26.43
C GLY A 296 -6.58 -14.87 26.10
N VAL A 297 -6.13 -13.66 25.72
CA VAL A 297 -7.01 -12.59 25.24
C VAL A 297 -7.36 -12.87 23.78
N PRO A 298 -8.61 -13.19 23.45
CA PRO A 298 -9.01 -13.52 22.08
C PRO A 298 -9.22 -12.26 21.23
N GLY A 299 -9.05 -12.38 19.91
CA GLY A 299 -9.39 -11.34 18.95
C GLY A 299 -8.26 -10.32 18.72
N GLY A 300 -8.60 -9.21 18.06
CA GLY A 300 -7.66 -8.15 17.72
C GLY A 300 -7.37 -7.20 18.89
N TRP A 301 -6.62 -6.14 18.59
CA TRP A 301 -6.20 -5.12 19.55
C TRP A 301 -7.37 -4.43 20.30
N GLN A 302 -8.57 -4.46 19.74
CA GLN A 302 -9.78 -3.93 20.38
C GLN A 302 -10.13 -4.67 21.69
N ALA A 303 -9.70 -5.93 21.82
CA ALA A 303 -9.87 -6.73 23.02
C ALA A 303 -8.77 -6.54 24.06
N TRP A 304 -7.66 -5.88 23.73
CA TRP A 304 -6.57 -5.61 24.64
C TRP A 304 -7.04 -4.68 25.78
N PRO A 305 -6.34 -4.66 26.93
CA PRO A 305 -6.58 -3.65 27.94
C PRO A 305 -6.51 -2.24 27.34
N GLU A 306 -7.37 -1.34 27.80
CA GLU A 306 -7.55 0.00 27.24
C GLU A 306 -6.23 0.77 27.11
N ASP A 307 -5.35 0.65 28.10
CA ASP A 307 -4.03 1.28 28.15
C ASP A 307 -3.08 0.89 27.01
N TYR A 308 -3.36 -0.19 26.28
CA TYR A 308 -2.56 -0.69 25.15
C TYR A 308 -3.22 -0.48 23.79
N ARG A 309 -4.42 0.12 23.75
CA ARG A 309 -5.12 0.39 22.48
C ARG A 309 -4.61 1.63 21.78
N ASP A 310 -3.93 2.52 22.52
CA ASP A 310 -3.23 3.69 22.00
C ASP A 310 -1.75 3.35 21.80
N PRO A 311 -1.24 3.30 20.55
CA PRO A 311 0.17 3.00 20.27
C PRO A 311 1.13 4.04 20.89
N ASP A 312 0.70 5.27 21.09
CA ASP A 312 1.46 6.36 21.67
C ASP A 312 1.18 6.55 23.17
N GLY A 313 0.36 5.67 23.75
CA GLY A 313 0.01 5.67 25.17
C GLY A 313 1.20 5.33 26.09
N PRO A 314 1.16 5.76 27.36
CA PRO A 314 2.25 5.51 28.31
C PRO A 314 2.58 4.03 28.50
N SER A 315 1.55 3.16 28.54
CA SER A 315 1.72 1.71 28.75
C SER A 315 2.37 1.03 27.55
N ALA A 316 1.97 1.40 26.33
CA ALA A 316 2.57 0.91 25.10
C ALA A 316 4.04 1.33 24.97
N ARG A 317 4.36 2.60 25.26
CA ARG A 317 5.75 3.11 25.29
C ARG A 317 6.60 2.43 26.34
N SER A 318 6.10 2.29 27.58
CA SER A 318 6.83 1.60 28.66
C SER A 318 7.09 0.13 28.32
N TYR A 319 6.13 -0.52 27.65
CA TYR A 319 6.31 -1.90 27.18
C TYR A 319 7.39 -1.96 26.09
N ALA A 320 7.38 -1.05 25.12
CA ALA A 320 8.40 -0.99 24.06
C ALA A 320 9.81 -0.81 24.65
N GLU A 321 9.96 0.08 25.64
CA GLU A 321 11.23 0.31 26.32
C GLU A 321 11.73 -0.93 27.09
N ALA A 322 10.83 -1.66 27.74
CA ALA A 322 11.15 -2.87 28.50
C ALA A 322 11.46 -4.10 27.61
N HIS A 323 10.95 -4.12 26.38
CA HIS A 323 11.03 -5.27 25.46
C HIS A 323 11.76 -4.95 24.16
N ARG A 324 12.77 -4.08 24.18
CA ARG A 324 13.53 -3.63 22.99
C ARG A 324 14.10 -4.78 22.16
N GLU A 325 14.56 -5.84 22.81
CA GLU A 325 15.11 -7.02 22.14
C GLU A 325 14.03 -7.72 21.28
N GLU A 326 12.81 -7.82 21.78
CA GLU A 326 11.68 -8.41 21.04
C GLU A 326 11.28 -7.52 19.85
N LEU A 327 11.24 -6.20 20.01
CA LEU A 327 10.98 -5.28 18.92
C LEU A 327 12.08 -5.40 17.84
N ARG A 328 13.37 -5.44 18.26
CA ARG A 328 14.49 -5.61 17.31
C ARG A 328 14.42 -6.93 16.55
N TYR A 329 13.95 -7.99 17.19
CA TYR A 329 13.70 -9.26 16.49
C TYR A 329 12.68 -9.09 15.36
N HIS A 330 11.55 -8.43 15.58
CA HIS A 330 10.56 -8.19 14.53
C HIS A 330 11.08 -7.23 13.45
N GLN A 331 11.86 -6.22 13.80
CA GLN A 331 12.53 -5.33 12.85
C GLN A 331 13.52 -6.11 11.98
N PHE A 332 14.32 -7.00 12.58
CA PHE A 332 15.24 -7.88 11.87
C PHE A 332 14.52 -8.77 10.86
N LEU A 333 13.38 -9.36 11.23
CA LEU A 333 12.60 -10.18 10.31
C LEU A 333 12.11 -9.38 9.10
N GLN A 334 11.65 -8.15 9.29
CA GLN A 334 11.21 -7.30 8.17
C GLN A 334 12.38 -6.92 7.26
N TRP A 335 13.54 -6.62 7.83
CA TRP A 335 14.74 -6.33 7.06
C TRP A 335 15.18 -7.55 6.22
N VAL A 336 15.27 -8.73 6.81
CA VAL A 336 15.61 -9.97 6.11
C VAL A 336 14.60 -10.31 5.00
N ALA A 337 13.31 -10.15 5.28
CA ALA A 337 12.27 -10.36 4.26
C ALA A 337 12.45 -9.42 3.06
N ALA A 338 12.73 -8.14 3.32
CA ALA A 338 13.00 -7.15 2.28
C ALA A 338 14.26 -7.49 1.47
N GLU A 339 15.35 -7.87 2.12
CA GLU A 339 16.59 -8.31 1.44
C GLU A 339 16.36 -9.51 0.52
N GLN A 340 15.66 -10.53 1.02
CA GLN A 340 15.43 -11.74 0.24
C GLN A 340 14.50 -11.53 -0.94
N LEU A 341 13.46 -10.69 -0.79
CA LEU A 341 12.59 -10.31 -1.90
C LEU A 341 13.35 -9.47 -2.94
N ALA A 342 14.14 -8.48 -2.51
CA ALA A 342 14.97 -7.67 -3.39
C ALA A 342 15.99 -8.52 -4.18
N ALA A 343 16.56 -9.56 -3.54
CA ALA A 343 17.43 -10.51 -4.22
C ALA A 343 16.70 -11.32 -5.31
N ALA A 344 15.45 -11.71 -5.09
CA ALA A 344 14.65 -12.37 -6.12
C ALA A 344 14.32 -11.45 -7.30
N GLU A 345 13.99 -10.17 -7.02
CA GLU A 345 13.76 -9.14 -8.04
C GLU A 345 15.03 -8.84 -8.86
N ALA A 346 16.19 -8.77 -8.20
CA ALA A 346 17.46 -8.57 -8.88
C ALA A 346 17.77 -9.73 -9.85
N VAL A 347 17.58 -10.96 -9.41
CA VAL A 347 17.79 -12.15 -10.25
C VAL A 347 16.82 -12.18 -11.44
N ALA A 348 15.57 -11.75 -11.27
CA ALA A 348 14.62 -11.64 -12.38
C ALA A 348 15.12 -10.66 -13.46
N ARG A 349 15.65 -9.49 -13.05
CA ARG A 349 16.24 -8.49 -13.96
C ARG A 349 17.51 -9.03 -14.65
N GLU A 350 18.40 -9.64 -13.91
CA GLU A 350 19.66 -10.24 -14.42
C GLU A 350 19.39 -11.36 -15.42
N ALA A 351 18.32 -12.13 -15.20
CA ALA A 351 17.87 -13.17 -16.11
C ALA A 351 17.22 -12.62 -17.40
N GLY A 352 17.05 -11.29 -17.51
CA GLY A 352 16.50 -10.62 -18.69
C GLY A 352 14.97 -10.62 -18.78
N MET A 353 14.26 -10.84 -17.68
CA MET A 353 12.81 -10.67 -17.65
C MET A 353 12.44 -9.20 -17.89
N ARG A 354 11.55 -8.95 -18.84
CA ARG A 354 11.25 -7.58 -19.32
C ARG A 354 10.41 -6.75 -18.35
N VAL A 355 9.68 -7.40 -17.45
CA VAL A 355 8.95 -6.78 -16.34
C VAL A 355 9.46 -7.30 -14.99
N GLY A 356 9.62 -8.63 -14.84
CA GLY A 356 10.08 -9.24 -13.61
C GLY A 356 8.91 -9.67 -12.71
N ILE A 357 8.94 -9.26 -11.44
CA ILE A 357 7.89 -9.63 -10.48
C ILE A 357 6.76 -8.60 -10.52
N TYR A 358 5.51 -9.05 -10.57
CA TYR A 358 4.38 -8.21 -10.22
C TYR A 358 3.85 -8.57 -8.83
N ARG A 359 3.71 -7.56 -7.98
CA ARG A 359 3.14 -7.67 -6.64
C ARG A 359 1.64 -7.36 -6.68
N ASP A 360 0.90 -7.86 -5.70
CA ASP A 360 -0.54 -7.65 -5.54
C ASP A 360 -0.82 -6.81 -4.29
N LEU A 361 -1.51 -5.70 -4.44
CA LEU A 361 -1.90 -4.81 -3.35
C LEU A 361 -3.34 -5.09 -2.94
N ALA A 362 -3.52 -5.62 -1.74
CA ALA A 362 -4.85 -5.88 -1.17
C ALA A 362 -5.65 -4.58 -0.96
N VAL A 363 -6.97 -4.67 -1.05
CA VAL A 363 -7.89 -3.52 -0.92
C VAL A 363 -7.72 -2.78 0.41
N GLY A 364 -7.52 -3.53 1.50
CA GLY A 364 -7.40 -2.97 2.84
C GLY A 364 -6.66 -3.88 3.80
N VAL A 365 -6.76 -3.58 5.07
CA VAL A 365 -6.14 -4.31 6.17
C VAL A 365 -7.18 -4.94 7.08
N ASN A 366 -6.80 -5.92 7.87
CA ASN A 366 -7.64 -6.47 8.93
C ASN A 366 -7.89 -5.40 10.00
N GLY A 367 -9.15 -5.23 10.42
CA GLY A 367 -9.49 -4.25 11.46
C GLY A 367 -8.83 -4.52 12.82
N GLY A 368 -8.44 -5.77 13.09
CA GLY A 368 -7.64 -6.15 14.25
C GLY A 368 -6.12 -6.08 14.03
N GLY A 369 -5.67 -5.59 12.88
CA GLY A 369 -4.27 -5.56 12.47
C GLY A 369 -3.49 -4.33 12.92
N ALA A 370 -2.19 -4.35 12.59
CA ALA A 370 -1.23 -3.34 13.00
C ALA A 370 -1.52 -1.95 12.44
N ASP A 371 -1.88 -1.84 11.15
CA ASP A 371 -2.16 -0.54 10.54
C ASP A 371 -3.38 0.13 11.18
N ALA A 372 -4.46 -0.65 11.41
CA ALA A 372 -5.66 -0.14 12.06
C ALA A 372 -5.44 0.23 13.54
N TRP A 373 -4.54 -0.46 14.24
CA TRP A 373 -4.11 -0.11 15.60
C TRP A 373 -3.22 1.13 15.62
N SER A 374 -2.31 1.22 14.65
CA SER A 374 -1.33 2.30 14.58
C SER A 374 -1.95 3.64 14.21
N ASP A 375 -3.07 3.62 13.49
CA ASP A 375 -3.70 4.84 12.96
C ASP A 375 -5.25 4.74 12.97
N PRO A 376 -5.85 4.77 14.16
CA PRO A 376 -7.30 4.65 14.31
C PRO A 376 -8.10 5.84 13.75
N ASP A 377 -7.44 6.98 13.49
CA ASP A 377 -8.08 8.13 12.84
C ASP A 377 -8.22 7.92 11.34
N LEU A 378 -7.26 7.23 10.73
CA LEU A 378 -7.28 6.92 9.31
C LEU A 378 -8.23 5.76 9.00
N TYR A 379 -8.19 4.69 9.80
CA TYR A 379 -8.99 3.49 9.58
C TYR A 379 -10.31 3.53 10.35
N VAL A 380 -11.43 3.63 9.64
CA VAL A 380 -12.76 3.82 10.24
C VAL A 380 -13.26 2.52 10.85
N SER A 381 -13.14 2.38 12.16
CA SER A 381 -13.56 1.17 12.91
C SER A 381 -15.09 0.94 12.95
N GLY A 382 -15.87 1.97 12.66
CA GLY A 382 -17.35 1.91 12.66
C GLY A 382 -17.99 1.43 11.36
N ALA A 383 -17.18 1.12 10.35
CA ALA A 383 -17.62 0.64 9.05
C ALA A 383 -16.65 -0.40 8.47
N SER A 384 -17.13 -1.21 7.55
CA SER A 384 -16.28 -2.09 6.73
C SER A 384 -16.49 -1.84 5.24
N VAL A 385 -15.48 -2.19 4.45
CA VAL A 385 -15.59 -2.22 2.99
C VAL A 385 -16.35 -3.47 2.56
N GLY A 386 -17.14 -3.35 1.50
CA GLY A 386 -17.87 -4.48 0.92
C GLY A 386 -18.34 -4.17 -0.50
N ALA A 387 -19.37 -4.88 -0.93
CA ALA A 387 -20.05 -4.66 -2.20
C ALA A 387 -21.58 -4.63 -2.01
N PRO A 388 -22.30 -3.80 -2.79
CA PRO A 388 -23.75 -3.80 -2.76
C PRO A 388 -24.33 -5.14 -3.24
N PRO A 389 -25.61 -5.42 -2.94
CA PRO A 389 -26.32 -6.56 -3.55
C PRO A 389 -26.24 -6.54 -5.08
N ASP A 390 -25.87 -7.68 -5.67
CA ASP A 390 -25.80 -7.89 -7.11
C ASP A 390 -26.34 -9.29 -7.50
N PRO A 391 -26.45 -9.62 -8.80
CA PRO A 391 -26.94 -10.93 -9.24
C PRO A 391 -26.11 -12.13 -8.77
N LEU A 392 -24.81 -11.94 -8.45
CA LEU A 392 -23.90 -12.99 -7.96
C LEU A 392 -23.92 -13.09 -6.43
N ALA A 393 -24.17 -11.95 -5.75
CA ALA A 393 -24.23 -11.85 -4.29
C ALA A 393 -25.48 -11.08 -3.85
N LEU A 394 -26.64 -11.75 -3.83
CA LEU A 394 -27.95 -11.13 -3.55
C LEU A 394 -28.05 -10.42 -2.19
N ALA A 395 -27.23 -10.79 -1.22
CA ALA A 395 -27.14 -10.13 0.08
C ALA A 395 -26.13 -8.98 0.11
N GLY A 396 -25.38 -8.79 -0.97
CA GLY A 396 -24.15 -8.00 -0.99
C GLY A 396 -23.03 -8.70 -0.23
N GLN A 397 -21.89 -8.04 -0.12
CA GLN A 397 -20.70 -8.57 0.56
C GLN A 397 -20.23 -7.58 1.62
N ASP A 398 -19.75 -8.12 2.73
CA ASP A 398 -19.00 -7.41 3.77
C ASP A 398 -17.63 -8.10 3.90
N TRP A 399 -16.56 -7.36 3.59
CA TRP A 399 -15.21 -7.92 3.58
C TRP A 399 -14.50 -7.83 4.94
N GLY A 400 -15.14 -7.16 5.91
CA GLY A 400 -14.61 -7.04 7.27
C GLY A 400 -13.34 -6.19 7.40
N ILE A 401 -13.02 -5.38 6.41
CA ILE A 401 -11.84 -4.51 6.38
C ILE A 401 -12.25 -3.04 6.58
N PRO A 402 -11.66 -2.29 7.52
CA PRO A 402 -12.00 -0.88 7.74
C PRO A 402 -11.53 -0.03 6.56
N PRO A 403 -12.39 0.87 6.03
CA PRO A 403 -11.97 1.79 4.99
C PRO A 403 -11.07 2.90 5.54
N MET A 404 -10.19 3.45 4.70
CA MET A 404 -9.48 4.68 5.01
C MET A 404 -10.41 5.89 4.89
N HIS A 405 -10.35 6.81 5.86
CA HIS A 405 -11.18 8.02 5.87
C HIS A 405 -10.69 9.02 4.80
N PRO A 406 -11.50 9.38 3.79
CA PRO A 406 -11.05 10.22 2.68
C PRO A 406 -10.59 11.61 3.11
N ASP A 407 -11.28 12.22 4.09
CA ASP A 407 -10.89 13.54 4.59
C ASP A 407 -9.57 13.48 5.36
N VAL A 408 -9.36 12.48 6.23
CA VAL A 408 -8.09 12.31 6.97
C VAL A 408 -6.94 12.08 6.00
N LEU A 409 -7.15 11.25 4.98
CA LEU A 409 -6.17 11.01 3.93
C LEU A 409 -5.77 12.31 3.22
N ARG A 410 -6.75 13.14 2.85
CA ARG A 410 -6.53 14.45 2.23
C ARG A 410 -5.88 15.46 3.17
N GLU A 411 -6.32 15.53 4.44
CA GLU A 411 -5.74 16.40 5.47
C GLU A 411 -4.25 16.14 5.70
N ARG A 412 -3.83 14.87 5.55
CA ARG A 412 -2.42 14.46 5.66
C ARG A 412 -1.67 14.56 4.32
N GLY A 413 -2.23 15.28 3.33
CA GLY A 413 -1.62 15.46 2.02
C GLY A 413 -1.36 14.14 1.29
N TYR A 414 -2.22 13.14 1.50
CA TYR A 414 -2.13 11.80 0.94
C TYR A 414 -0.89 11.00 1.36
N GLN A 415 -0.16 11.40 2.41
CA GLN A 415 1.06 10.71 2.83
C GLN A 415 0.85 9.21 3.06
N PRO A 416 -0.23 8.75 3.76
CA PRO A 416 -0.43 7.31 3.95
C PRO A 416 -0.58 6.52 2.64
N PHE A 417 -1.18 7.11 1.61
CA PHE A 417 -1.30 6.48 0.30
C PHE A 417 0.04 6.45 -0.45
N ILE A 418 0.83 7.51 -0.34
CA ILE A 418 2.17 7.59 -0.90
C ILE A 418 3.07 6.53 -0.27
N ASP A 419 3.05 6.40 1.05
CA ASP A 419 3.84 5.40 1.79
C ASP A 419 3.44 3.97 1.41
N LEU A 420 2.13 3.71 1.26
CA LEU A 420 1.60 2.44 0.78
C LEU A 420 2.12 2.08 -0.62
N LEU A 421 2.12 3.03 -1.56
CA LEU A 421 2.64 2.80 -2.91
C LEU A 421 4.15 2.56 -2.88
N ASN A 422 4.92 3.35 -2.13
CA ASN A 422 6.36 3.18 -1.96
C ASN A 422 6.73 1.81 -1.35
N ALA A 423 5.93 1.31 -0.42
CA ALA A 423 6.16 0.00 0.19
C ALA A 423 5.93 -1.15 -0.80
N ASN A 424 5.06 -0.96 -1.81
CA ASN A 424 4.60 -2.04 -2.68
C ASN A 424 5.16 -2.00 -4.11
N MET A 425 5.66 -0.88 -4.61
CA MET A 425 6.14 -0.78 -5.99
C MET A 425 7.55 -1.35 -6.20
N GLY A 426 8.42 -1.38 -5.19
CA GLY A 426 9.79 -1.89 -5.32
C GLY A 426 10.61 -1.14 -6.39
N ASP A 427 11.72 -1.73 -6.84
CA ASP A 427 12.60 -1.19 -7.88
C ASP A 427 12.23 -1.74 -9.27
N GLY A 428 11.08 -1.38 -9.78
CA GLY A 428 10.57 -1.86 -11.07
C GLY A 428 9.52 -2.96 -10.92
N GLY A 429 9.30 -3.73 -12.00
CA GLY A 429 8.26 -4.76 -12.03
C GLY A 429 6.88 -4.19 -12.30
N ALA A 430 5.87 -4.76 -11.65
CA ALA A 430 4.50 -4.28 -11.75
C ALA A 430 3.76 -4.36 -10.41
N LEU A 431 2.70 -3.56 -10.28
CA LEU A 431 1.78 -3.60 -9.15
C LEU A 431 0.35 -3.82 -9.66
N ARG A 432 -0.29 -4.88 -9.21
CA ARG A 432 -1.74 -5.04 -9.33
C ARG A 432 -2.41 -4.39 -8.13
N ILE A 433 -3.37 -3.53 -8.38
CA ILE A 433 -4.21 -2.93 -7.36
C ILE A 433 -5.53 -3.70 -7.34
N ASP A 434 -5.74 -4.43 -6.26
CA ASP A 434 -7.00 -5.14 -6.02
C ASP A 434 -8.13 -4.14 -5.85
N HIS A 435 -9.27 -4.38 -6.54
CA HIS A 435 -10.44 -3.50 -6.54
C HIS A 435 -10.09 -2.03 -6.82
N VAL A 436 -9.56 -1.73 -8.02
CA VAL A 436 -9.08 -0.39 -8.41
C VAL A 436 -10.12 0.72 -8.22
N MET A 437 -11.42 0.37 -8.15
CA MET A 437 -12.52 1.27 -7.83
C MET A 437 -12.33 1.97 -6.49
N ALA A 438 -11.52 1.41 -5.58
CA ALA A 438 -11.14 2.03 -4.32
C ALA A 438 -10.48 3.41 -4.47
N LEU A 439 -9.88 3.70 -5.64
CA LEU A 439 -9.32 5.04 -5.93
C LEU A 439 -10.40 6.09 -6.27
N HIS A 440 -11.66 5.65 -6.43
CA HIS A 440 -12.80 6.53 -6.72
C HIS A 440 -13.88 6.43 -5.65
N ARG A 441 -14.28 5.20 -5.29
CA ARG A 441 -15.32 4.97 -4.28
C ARG A 441 -15.22 3.57 -3.69
N LEU A 442 -15.60 3.46 -2.43
CA LEU A 442 -15.79 2.18 -1.74
C LEU A 442 -17.22 2.08 -1.21
N TRP A 443 -17.76 0.86 -1.21
CA TRP A 443 -19.02 0.56 -0.55
C TRP A 443 -18.76 0.37 0.94
N TRP A 444 -19.26 1.31 1.77
CA TRP A 444 -19.11 1.24 3.21
C TRP A 444 -20.34 0.61 3.83
N VAL A 445 -20.13 -0.46 4.58
CA VAL A 445 -21.15 -1.14 5.36
C VAL A 445 -21.03 -0.70 6.80
N PRO A 446 -22.05 -0.04 7.39
CA PRO A 446 -22.01 0.36 8.78
C PRO A 446 -21.89 -0.84 9.71
N GLY A 447 -21.10 -0.74 10.78
CA GLY A 447 -20.85 -1.81 11.73
C GLY A 447 -22.15 -2.41 12.29
N GLY A 448 -22.25 -3.73 12.27
CA GLY A 448 -23.40 -4.48 12.76
C GLY A 448 -24.63 -4.49 11.85
N LEU A 449 -24.57 -3.85 10.67
CA LEU A 449 -25.64 -3.88 9.67
C LEU A 449 -25.31 -4.81 8.50
N LYS A 450 -26.33 -5.14 7.70
CA LYS A 450 -26.15 -5.93 6.47
C LYS A 450 -25.55 -5.03 5.36
N SER A 451 -24.86 -5.64 4.42
CA SER A 451 -24.29 -4.94 3.26
C SER A 451 -25.34 -4.13 2.48
N SER A 452 -26.59 -4.56 2.42
CA SER A 452 -27.70 -3.82 1.80
C SER A 452 -28.00 -2.45 2.45
N ALA A 453 -27.49 -2.19 3.66
CA ALA A 453 -27.60 -0.90 4.35
C ALA A 453 -26.41 0.02 4.12
N GLY A 454 -25.44 -0.40 3.31
CA GLY A 454 -24.26 0.37 2.98
C GLY A 454 -24.53 1.53 2.03
N THR A 455 -23.49 2.30 1.79
CA THR A 455 -23.48 3.42 0.82
C THR A 455 -22.10 3.58 0.20
N TYR A 456 -22.04 4.21 -0.98
CA TYR A 456 -20.76 4.61 -1.56
C TYR A 456 -20.20 5.85 -0.88
N VAL A 457 -18.94 5.76 -0.47
CA VAL A 457 -18.12 6.89 -0.03
C VAL A 457 -17.05 7.14 -1.08
N TYR A 458 -16.90 8.40 -1.47
CA TYR A 458 -16.06 8.81 -2.59
C TYR A 458 -14.71 9.34 -2.14
N TYR A 459 -13.71 9.07 -2.97
CA TYR A 459 -12.36 9.59 -2.89
C TYR A 459 -12.08 10.46 -4.12
N ASP A 460 -11.11 11.35 -4.05
CA ASP A 460 -10.71 12.16 -5.21
C ASP A 460 -9.88 11.31 -6.18
N ILE A 461 -10.54 10.84 -7.24
CA ILE A 461 -9.92 9.99 -8.25
C ILE A 461 -8.78 10.70 -8.99
N GLY A 462 -8.89 12.01 -9.21
CA GLY A 462 -7.85 12.79 -9.88
C GLY A 462 -6.57 12.84 -9.09
N ASP A 463 -6.70 13.11 -7.79
CA ASP A 463 -5.57 13.16 -6.87
C ASP A 463 -4.91 11.80 -6.72
N LEU A 464 -5.70 10.75 -6.42
CA LEU A 464 -5.15 9.41 -6.18
C LEU A 464 -4.53 8.78 -7.43
N MET A 465 -5.16 8.91 -8.60
CA MET A 465 -4.57 8.44 -9.87
C MET A 465 -3.33 9.25 -10.26
N GLY A 466 -3.31 10.54 -9.96
CA GLY A 466 -2.14 11.39 -10.19
C GLY A 466 -0.95 10.96 -9.34
N ILE A 467 -1.16 10.73 -8.05
CA ILE A 467 -0.13 10.24 -7.12
C ILE A 467 0.34 8.84 -7.53
N LEU A 468 -0.59 7.95 -7.90
CA LEU A 468 -0.27 6.62 -8.42
C LEU A 468 0.65 6.71 -9.66
N ALA A 469 0.35 7.63 -10.58
CA ALA A 469 1.17 7.84 -11.75
C ALA A 469 2.58 8.39 -11.40
N LEU A 470 2.67 9.28 -10.40
CA LEU A 470 3.95 9.82 -9.95
C LEU A 470 4.83 8.71 -9.35
N GLU A 471 4.29 7.92 -8.44
CA GLU A 471 5.06 6.82 -7.82
C GLU A 471 5.39 5.71 -8.83
N SER A 472 4.48 5.40 -9.75
CA SER A 472 4.74 4.48 -10.87
C SER A 472 5.94 4.91 -11.72
N GLN A 473 6.07 6.20 -12.04
CA GLN A 473 7.22 6.74 -12.78
C GLN A 473 8.51 6.68 -11.96
N ARG A 474 8.45 7.04 -10.68
CA ARG A 474 9.61 7.03 -9.77
C ARG A 474 10.20 5.64 -9.60
N HIS A 475 9.32 4.65 -9.45
CA HIS A 475 9.69 3.25 -9.26
C HIS A 475 9.83 2.47 -10.58
N ARG A 476 9.53 3.08 -11.73
CA ARG A 476 9.47 2.40 -13.03
C ARG A 476 8.60 1.14 -12.98
N CYS A 477 7.47 1.25 -12.28
CA CYS A 477 6.55 0.14 -11.98
C CYS A 477 5.31 0.23 -12.85
N LEU A 478 5.03 -0.82 -13.63
CA LEU A 478 3.81 -0.96 -14.43
C LEU A 478 2.60 -1.12 -13.48
N VAL A 479 1.51 -0.42 -13.74
CA VAL A 479 0.30 -0.50 -12.90
C VAL A 479 -0.83 -1.24 -13.61
N ILE A 480 -1.41 -2.20 -12.90
CA ILE A 480 -2.55 -3.01 -13.35
C ILE A 480 -3.67 -2.80 -12.33
N GLY A 481 -4.82 -2.30 -12.76
CA GLY A 481 -6.00 -2.14 -11.90
C GLY A 481 -6.95 -3.32 -12.11
N GLU A 482 -7.32 -3.99 -11.02
CA GLU A 482 -8.39 -4.98 -11.06
C GLU A 482 -9.74 -4.24 -11.16
N ASP A 483 -10.36 -4.35 -12.32
CA ASP A 483 -11.60 -3.67 -12.70
C ASP A 483 -12.75 -4.67 -12.98
N LEU A 484 -12.90 -5.67 -12.09
CA LEU A 484 -13.99 -6.64 -12.14
C LEU A 484 -15.23 -6.14 -11.36
N GLY A 485 -16.41 -6.64 -11.72
CA GLY A 485 -17.67 -6.30 -11.07
C GLY A 485 -18.32 -5.02 -11.59
N THR A 486 -18.90 -4.22 -10.69
CA THR A 486 -19.63 -2.99 -11.05
C THR A 486 -18.68 -1.79 -11.15
N VAL A 487 -18.08 -1.62 -12.32
CA VAL A 487 -17.08 -0.57 -12.57
C VAL A 487 -17.77 0.74 -12.93
N PRO A 488 -17.52 1.84 -12.20
CA PRO A 488 -18.08 3.14 -12.53
C PRO A 488 -17.40 3.76 -13.77
N GLU A 489 -18.15 4.57 -14.52
CA GLU A 489 -17.66 5.24 -15.73
C GLU A 489 -16.40 6.06 -15.47
N ALA A 490 -16.29 6.70 -14.31
CA ALA A 490 -15.11 7.48 -13.93
C ALA A 490 -13.82 6.64 -13.92
N ILE A 491 -13.89 5.36 -13.49
CA ILE A 491 -12.75 4.44 -13.51
C ILE A 491 -12.45 4.00 -14.95
N LEU A 492 -13.48 3.68 -15.76
CA LEU A 492 -13.30 3.27 -17.15
C LEU A 492 -12.61 4.36 -17.98
N GLN A 493 -12.83 5.64 -17.65
CA GLN A 493 -12.18 6.79 -18.29
C GLN A 493 -10.78 7.07 -17.69
N ALA A 494 -10.64 7.01 -16.38
CA ALA A 494 -9.38 7.37 -15.70
C ALA A 494 -8.27 6.34 -15.98
N MET A 495 -8.56 5.04 -15.95
CA MET A 495 -7.53 4.01 -16.15
C MET A 495 -6.74 4.21 -17.46
N PRO A 496 -7.38 4.29 -18.64
CA PRO A 496 -6.63 4.51 -19.89
C PRO A 496 -5.99 5.91 -19.96
N ASP A 497 -6.60 6.95 -19.34
CA ASP A 497 -6.04 8.31 -19.33
C ASP A 497 -4.74 8.38 -18.50
N TYR A 498 -4.67 7.64 -17.40
CA TYR A 498 -3.48 7.55 -16.57
C TYR A 498 -2.55 6.38 -16.91
N GLY A 499 -2.87 5.56 -17.91
CA GLY A 499 -2.04 4.43 -18.33
C GLY A 499 -2.04 3.26 -17.36
N VAL A 500 -3.13 3.08 -16.63
CA VAL A 500 -3.37 1.91 -15.77
C VAL A 500 -3.98 0.80 -16.64
N TYR A 501 -3.40 -0.38 -16.57
CA TYR A 501 -3.83 -1.55 -17.35
C TYR A 501 -5.05 -2.19 -16.69
N SER A 502 -6.01 -2.57 -17.52
CA SER A 502 -7.21 -3.31 -17.12
C SER A 502 -6.87 -4.77 -16.77
N TYR A 503 -7.70 -5.43 -15.98
CA TYR A 503 -7.55 -6.83 -15.61
C TYR A 503 -8.68 -7.66 -16.23
N ARG A 504 -8.36 -8.57 -17.15
CA ARG A 504 -9.35 -9.37 -17.88
C ARG A 504 -9.20 -10.85 -17.54
N VAL A 505 -10.25 -11.42 -17.00
CA VAL A 505 -10.33 -12.85 -16.68
C VAL A 505 -11.09 -13.56 -17.78
N PHE A 506 -10.47 -14.57 -18.39
CA PHE A 506 -11.05 -15.34 -19.50
C PHE A 506 -12.48 -15.81 -19.21
N PHE A 507 -12.75 -16.28 -18.02
CA PHE A 507 -14.08 -16.80 -17.63
C PHE A 507 -15.19 -15.73 -17.60
N PHE A 508 -14.88 -14.44 -17.69
CA PHE A 508 -15.87 -13.36 -17.65
C PHE A 508 -15.95 -12.57 -18.96
N VAL A 509 -15.18 -12.95 -19.97
CA VAL A 509 -15.10 -12.18 -21.22
C VAL A 509 -15.78 -12.96 -22.36
N PHE A 510 -17.04 -12.58 -22.65
CA PHE A 510 -17.87 -13.23 -23.63
C PHE A 510 -18.38 -12.24 -24.69
N GLU A 511 -18.63 -12.75 -25.90
CA GLU A 511 -19.42 -12.09 -26.95
C GLU A 511 -20.90 -12.02 -26.54
N GLN A 512 -21.68 -11.17 -27.21
CA GLN A 512 -23.11 -11.03 -26.94
C GLN A 512 -23.90 -12.33 -27.14
N ASP A 513 -23.38 -13.25 -27.94
CA ASP A 513 -24.00 -14.56 -28.20
C ASP A 513 -23.56 -15.66 -27.24
N GLY A 514 -22.79 -15.30 -26.19
CA GLY A 514 -22.32 -16.22 -25.14
C GLY A 514 -21.06 -17.02 -25.49
N ARG A 515 -20.43 -16.79 -26.64
CA ARG A 515 -19.13 -17.38 -26.95
C ARG A 515 -18.02 -16.60 -26.25
N CYS A 516 -16.91 -17.28 -25.90
CA CYS A 516 -15.73 -16.61 -25.41
C CYS A 516 -15.23 -15.59 -26.42
N LEU A 517 -14.86 -14.39 -25.95
CA LEU A 517 -14.27 -13.36 -26.79
C LEU A 517 -12.97 -13.90 -27.42
N HIS A 518 -12.83 -13.67 -28.73
CA HIS A 518 -11.61 -14.08 -29.42
C HIS A 518 -10.40 -13.28 -28.90
N PRO A 519 -9.21 -13.88 -28.69
CA PRO A 519 -8.04 -13.20 -28.12
C PRO A 519 -7.61 -11.92 -28.86
N GLU A 520 -7.87 -11.82 -30.17
CA GLU A 520 -7.58 -10.61 -30.96
C GLU A 520 -8.45 -9.41 -30.60
N ASN A 521 -9.60 -9.65 -29.95
CA ASN A 521 -10.56 -8.62 -29.55
C ASN A 521 -10.37 -8.17 -28.08
N TYR A 522 -9.40 -8.74 -27.37
CA TYR A 522 -9.07 -8.25 -26.02
C TYR A 522 -8.50 -6.84 -26.07
N PRO A 523 -8.81 -6.00 -25.07
CA PRO A 523 -8.23 -4.66 -24.99
C PRO A 523 -6.70 -4.71 -25.01
N TRP A 524 -6.09 -3.78 -25.74
CA TRP A 524 -4.63 -3.71 -25.81
C TRP A 524 -3.98 -3.44 -24.45
N HIS A 525 -4.53 -2.47 -23.70
CA HIS A 525 -4.06 -2.12 -22.36
C HIS A 525 -4.71 -3.01 -21.28
N ALA A 526 -4.44 -4.30 -21.33
CA ALA A 526 -4.97 -5.25 -20.36
C ALA A 526 -3.97 -6.36 -20.05
N LEU A 527 -3.93 -6.76 -18.76
CA LEU A 527 -3.42 -8.05 -18.35
C LEU A 527 -4.56 -9.06 -18.49
N VAL A 528 -4.34 -10.11 -19.27
CA VAL A 528 -5.32 -11.19 -19.47
C VAL A 528 -4.87 -12.42 -18.70
N THR A 529 -5.75 -12.97 -17.87
CA THR A 529 -5.49 -14.18 -17.07
C THR A 529 -6.58 -15.22 -17.31
N ALA A 530 -6.24 -16.48 -17.09
CA ALA A 530 -7.22 -17.57 -17.18
C ALA A 530 -8.17 -17.58 -15.97
N SER A 531 -7.66 -17.30 -14.78
CA SER A 531 -8.39 -17.38 -13.51
C SER A 531 -7.87 -16.36 -12.52
N THR A 532 -8.58 -16.18 -11.40
CA THR A 532 -8.15 -15.38 -10.24
C THR A 532 -8.13 -16.26 -8.98
N HIS A 533 -7.71 -15.68 -7.86
CA HIS A 533 -7.77 -16.33 -6.55
C HIS A 533 -9.21 -16.57 -6.04
N ASP A 534 -10.20 -15.91 -6.64
CA ASP A 534 -11.63 -16.03 -6.27
C ASP A 534 -12.37 -17.13 -7.05
N LEU A 535 -11.71 -17.84 -7.98
CA LEU A 535 -12.31 -18.83 -8.88
C LEU A 535 -11.80 -20.24 -8.66
#